data_6d4d1467f704a3124bc4a11ba2f8f828
#
_entry.id   6d4d1467f704a3124bc4a11ba2f8f828
#
_cell.length_a   1.000
_cell.length_b   1.000
_cell.length_c   1.000
_cell.angle_alpha   90.00
_cell.angle_beta   90.00
_cell.angle_gamma   90.00
#
_symmetry.space_group_name_H-M   'P 1'
#
loop_
_entity.id
_entity.type
_entity.pdbx_description
1 polymer ?
#
loop_
_entity_poly.entity_id
_entity_poly.type
_entity_poly.pdbx_seq_one_letter_code
_entity_poly.pdbx_strand_id
1 'polypeptide(L)'
;MPAPIRIWLEVAHHGPFRIGGWAFVREIGGEVSGTAGGQRRIEAERAGLTALAAALADLPTAGAVELVTASPLVLAIPRRIAKAAEDAASAPSENLDLWAKAMTALGRVSVRQGQAGAGTPTAFAAAWADLARDRAKDKGDFTAAIPKPNLAKAGVP
;
A
#
# COMPACT_ATOMS: atom_id res chain seq x y z
N MET A 1 1.83 -22.91 12.96
CA MET A 1 0.98 -21.86 12.35
C MET A 1 1.81 -20.64 12.07
N PRO A 2 1.81 -20.12 10.84
CA PRO A 2 2.47 -18.84 10.59
C PRO A 2 1.79 -17.73 11.38
N ALA A 3 2.56 -16.73 11.80
CA ALA A 3 2.03 -15.58 12.51
C ALA A 3 1.05 -14.81 11.60
N PRO A 4 -0.08 -14.31 12.14
CA PRO A 4 -0.98 -13.48 11.37
C PRO A 4 -0.29 -12.17 10.95
N ILE A 5 -0.60 -11.72 9.75
CA ILE A 5 -0.05 -10.48 9.19
C ILE A 5 -1.20 -9.50 8.99
N ARG A 6 -1.08 -8.33 9.56
CA ARG A 6 -2.02 -7.23 9.34
C ARG A 6 -1.27 -6.06 8.74
N ILE A 7 -1.85 -5.44 7.70
CA ILE A 7 -1.25 -4.29 7.02
C ILE A 7 -2.31 -3.20 6.87
N TRP A 8 -2.00 -2.00 7.34
CA TRP A 8 -2.78 -0.80 7.10
C TRP A 8 -2.03 0.04 6.07
N LEU A 9 -2.63 0.25 4.90
CA LEU A 9 -2.00 0.93 3.77
C LEU A 9 -2.88 2.08 3.31
N GLU A 10 -2.28 3.27 3.17
CA GLU A 10 -2.97 4.43 2.61
C GLU A 10 -2.12 5.13 1.57
N VAL A 11 -2.79 5.78 0.62
CA VAL A 11 -2.16 6.48 -0.49
C VAL A 11 -2.73 7.89 -0.58
N ALA A 12 -1.86 8.87 -0.75
CA ALA A 12 -2.23 10.25 -1.03
C ALA A 12 -1.72 10.63 -2.43
N HIS A 13 -2.58 11.14 -3.28
CA HIS A 13 -2.20 11.55 -4.63
C HIS A 13 -2.77 12.93 -4.94
N HIS A 14 -1.94 13.81 -5.46
CA HIS A 14 -2.34 15.14 -5.92
C HIS A 14 -2.29 15.17 -7.44
N GLY A 15 -3.45 15.06 -8.08
CA GLY A 15 -3.56 14.95 -9.53
C GLY A 15 -2.92 16.07 -10.31
N PRO A 16 -3.24 17.36 -10.00
CA PRO A 16 -2.70 18.50 -10.77
C PRO A 16 -1.17 18.55 -10.79
N PHE A 17 -0.50 18.18 -9.71
CA PHE A 17 0.96 18.18 -9.64
C PHE A 17 1.58 16.82 -9.86
N ARG A 18 0.78 15.78 -10.05
CA ARG A 18 1.25 14.41 -10.29
C ARG A 18 2.24 13.94 -9.23
N ILE A 19 1.87 14.11 -7.97
CA ILE A 19 2.70 13.73 -6.83
C ILE A 19 1.93 12.71 -6.01
N GLY A 20 2.59 11.60 -5.67
CA GLY A 20 2.02 10.54 -4.84
C GLY A 20 2.83 10.31 -3.58
N GLY A 21 2.13 9.97 -2.52
CA GLY A 21 2.72 9.49 -1.29
C GLY A 21 1.95 8.28 -0.79
N TRP A 22 2.62 7.41 -0.07
CA TRP A 22 2.01 6.24 0.52
C TRP A 22 2.68 5.93 1.85
N ALA A 23 1.96 5.20 2.68
CA ALA A 23 2.50 4.69 3.93
C ALA A 23 1.77 3.43 4.33
N PHE A 24 2.49 2.51 4.94
CA PHE A 24 1.87 1.35 5.56
C PHE A 24 2.42 1.09 6.95
N VAL A 25 1.57 0.52 7.78
CA VAL A 25 1.93 -0.05 9.07
C VAL A 25 1.69 -1.55 8.98
N ARG A 26 2.66 -2.33 9.39
CA ARG A 26 2.66 -3.79 9.28
C ARG A 26 2.85 -4.40 10.66
N GLU A 27 1.99 -5.34 11.01
CA GLU A 27 2.14 -6.12 12.24
C GLU A 27 2.26 -7.60 11.88
N ILE A 28 3.35 -8.21 12.33
CA ILE A 28 3.61 -9.64 12.14
C ILE A 28 3.96 -10.22 13.49
N GLY A 29 3.09 -11.09 14.02
CA GLY A 29 3.34 -11.75 15.31
C GLY A 29 3.53 -10.77 16.48
N GLY A 30 2.82 -9.64 16.46
CA GLY A 30 2.91 -8.59 17.47
C GLY A 30 4.03 -7.57 17.23
N GLU A 31 4.89 -7.80 16.26
CA GLU A 31 5.94 -6.84 15.91
C GLU A 31 5.43 -5.84 14.88
N VAL A 32 5.55 -4.54 15.18
CA VAL A 32 5.06 -3.44 14.36
C VAL A 32 6.21 -2.78 13.63
N SER A 33 6.04 -2.62 12.33
CA SER A 33 6.96 -1.88 11.47
C SER A 33 6.17 -0.98 10.53
N GLY A 34 6.82 -0.07 9.84
CA GLY A 34 6.16 0.79 8.88
C GLY A 34 7.15 1.46 7.96
N THR A 35 6.64 1.83 6.79
CA THR A 35 7.41 2.49 5.74
C THR A 35 6.54 3.52 5.06
N ALA A 36 7.15 4.61 4.67
CA ALA A 36 6.52 5.65 3.86
C ALA A 36 7.37 5.94 2.64
N GLY A 37 6.73 6.31 1.56
CA GLY A 37 7.42 6.68 0.34
C GLY A 37 6.63 7.69 -0.45
N GLY A 38 7.31 8.40 -1.34
CA GLY A 38 6.67 9.38 -2.20
C GLY A 38 7.42 9.53 -3.50
N GLN A 39 6.70 9.95 -4.54
CA GLN A 39 7.25 10.09 -5.88
C GLN A 39 6.65 11.28 -6.59
N ARG A 40 7.48 11.95 -7.37
CA ARG A 40 7.08 12.98 -8.32
C ARG A 40 6.75 12.34 -9.67
N ARG A 41 5.98 13.06 -10.48
CA ARG A 41 5.65 12.66 -11.86
C ARG A 41 5.01 11.27 -11.91
N ILE A 42 4.09 11.03 -11.00
CA ILE A 42 3.41 9.76 -10.88
C ILE A 42 1.90 9.94 -11.02
N GLU A 43 1.26 9.11 -11.81
CA GLU A 43 -0.18 9.08 -11.93
C GLU A 43 -0.80 8.26 -10.79
N ALA A 44 -2.09 8.47 -10.57
CA ALA A 44 -2.80 7.86 -9.44
C ALA A 44 -2.72 6.33 -9.44
N GLU A 45 -2.97 5.68 -10.58
CA GLU A 45 -2.91 4.23 -10.69
C GLU A 45 -1.52 3.69 -10.32
N ARG A 46 -0.50 4.34 -10.84
CA ARG A 46 0.88 3.93 -10.57
C ARG A 46 1.24 4.11 -9.08
N ALA A 47 0.73 5.16 -8.46
CA ALA A 47 0.94 5.38 -7.03
C ALA A 47 0.31 4.27 -6.19
N GLY A 48 -0.90 3.85 -6.51
CA GLY A 48 -1.58 2.74 -5.83
C GLY A 48 -0.85 1.42 -5.99
N LEU A 49 -0.39 1.12 -7.20
CA LEU A 49 0.37 -0.11 -7.49
C LEU A 49 1.71 -0.13 -6.75
N THR A 50 2.42 1.00 -6.74
CA THR A 50 3.69 1.14 -6.02
C THR A 50 3.49 0.90 -4.53
N ALA A 51 2.45 1.48 -3.96
CA ALA A 51 2.12 1.35 -2.55
C ALA A 51 1.82 -0.10 -2.18
N LEU A 52 0.99 -0.78 -2.97
CA LEU A 52 0.64 -2.18 -2.70
C LEU A 52 1.86 -3.10 -2.80
N ALA A 53 2.67 -2.93 -3.84
CA ALA A 53 3.89 -3.73 -4.00
C ALA A 53 4.85 -3.53 -2.82
N ALA A 54 4.99 -2.30 -2.33
CA ALA A 54 5.84 -2.01 -1.18
C ALA A 54 5.29 -2.65 0.10
N ALA A 55 3.98 -2.58 0.32
CA ALA A 55 3.33 -3.14 1.51
C ALA A 55 3.44 -4.65 1.58
N LEU A 56 3.43 -5.34 0.43
CA LEU A 56 3.50 -6.80 0.35
C LEU A 56 4.92 -7.33 0.15
N ALA A 57 5.92 -6.45 0.02
CA ALA A 57 7.30 -6.88 -0.19
C ALA A 57 7.87 -7.61 1.02
N ASP A 58 8.69 -8.61 0.77
CA ASP A 58 9.45 -9.35 1.80
C ASP A 58 8.58 -10.04 2.85
N LEU A 59 7.33 -10.37 2.51
CA LEU A 59 6.48 -11.16 3.37
C LEU A 59 6.78 -12.65 3.23
N PRO A 60 6.56 -13.45 4.30
CA PRO A 60 6.67 -14.90 4.19
C PRO A 60 5.75 -15.45 3.09
N THR A 61 6.29 -16.35 2.27
CA THR A 61 5.52 -17.03 1.22
C THR A 61 4.37 -17.83 1.85
N ALA A 62 3.20 -17.79 1.22
CA ALA A 62 1.96 -18.42 1.70
C ALA A 62 1.45 -17.83 3.02
N GLY A 63 1.94 -16.67 3.43
CA GLY A 63 1.40 -15.96 4.59
C GLY A 63 -0.04 -15.50 4.36
N ALA A 64 -0.85 -15.54 5.41
CA ALA A 64 -2.19 -14.96 5.39
C ALA A 64 -2.13 -13.50 5.80
N VAL A 65 -2.58 -12.61 4.94
CA VAL A 65 -2.51 -11.16 5.13
C VAL A 65 -3.90 -10.58 5.20
N GLU A 66 -4.17 -9.82 6.26
CA GLU A 66 -5.34 -8.94 6.31
C GLU A 66 -4.88 -7.54 5.89
N LEU A 67 -5.36 -7.10 4.74
CA LEU A 67 -5.05 -5.77 4.20
C LEU A 67 -6.19 -4.81 4.51
N VAL A 68 -5.90 -3.75 5.25
CA VAL A 68 -6.86 -2.72 5.63
C VAL A 68 -6.49 -1.44 4.90
N THR A 69 -7.39 -0.94 4.07
CA THR A 69 -7.18 0.30 3.33
C THR A 69 -8.51 0.99 3.04
N ALA A 70 -8.53 2.30 3.11
CA ALA A 70 -9.63 3.12 2.63
C ALA A 70 -9.34 3.69 1.23
N SER A 71 -8.16 3.45 0.67
CA SER A 71 -7.75 4.03 -0.60
C SER A 71 -8.47 3.38 -1.79
N PRO A 72 -9.23 4.14 -2.57
CA PRO A 72 -9.83 3.61 -3.80
C PRO A 72 -8.79 3.11 -4.80
N LEU A 73 -7.60 3.71 -4.80
CA LEU A 73 -6.52 3.33 -5.70
C LEU A 73 -6.03 1.92 -5.41
N VAL A 74 -5.94 1.55 -4.14
CA VAL A 74 -5.54 0.20 -3.73
C VAL A 74 -6.69 -0.79 -3.89
N LEU A 75 -7.90 -0.40 -3.49
CA LEU A 75 -9.08 -1.27 -3.59
C LEU A 75 -9.43 -1.66 -5.02
N ALA A 76 -9.09 -0.82 -5.99
CA ALA A 76 -9.34 -1.10 -7.40
C ALA A 76 -8.45 -2.22 -7.96
N ILE A 77 -7.28 -2.47 -7.37
CA ILE A 77 -6.29 -3.39 -7.93
C ILE A 77 -6.80 -4.84 -8.02
N PRO A 78 -7.29 -5.47 -6.95
CA PRO A 78 -7.80 -6.84 -7.05
C PRO A 78 -8.98 -6.95 -8.01
N ARG A 79 -9.83 -5.93 -8.07
CA ARG A 79 -10.98 -5.89 -8.99
C ARG A 79 -10.54 -5.89 -10.44
N ARG A 80 -9.51 -5.10 -10.78
CA ARG A 80 -8.94 -5.03 -12.12
C ARG A 80 -8.32 -6.36 -12.53
N ILE A 81 -7.63 -7.02 -11.61
CA ILE A 81 -7.03 -8.34 -11.85
C ILE A 81 -8.12 -9.38 -12.11
N ALA A 82 -9.15 -9.42 -11.29
CA ALA A 82 -10.28 -10.34 -11.46
C ALA A 82 -10.98 -10.14 -12.79
N LYS A 83 -11.24 -8.88 -13.17
CA LYS A 83 -11.90 -8.56 -14.43
C LYS A 83 -11.04 -8.95 -15.62
N ALA A 84 -9.74 -8.74 -15.58
CA ALA A 84 -8.83 -9.13 -16.65
C ALA A 84 -8.76 -10.66 -16.81
N ALA A 85 -8.90 -11.41 -15.73
CA ALA A 85 -8.95 -12.88 -15.78
C ALA A 85 -10.22 -13.40 -16.46
N GLU A 86 -11.34 -12.68 -16.33
CA GLU A 86 -12.61 -13.03 -16.98
C GLU A 86 -12.67 -12.56 -18.44
N ASP A 87 -12.06 -11.40 -18.72
CA ASP A 87 -12.12 -10.75 -20.02
C ASP A 87 -10.75 -10.16 -20.38
N ALA A 88 -10.05 -10.83 -21.29
CA ALA A 88 -8.72 -10.40 -21.71
C ALA A 88 -8.69 -8.97 -22.30
N ALA A 89 -9.80 -8.50 -22.88
CA ALA A 89 -9.91 -7.14 -23.40
C ALA A 89 -9.88 -6.10 -22.30
N SER A 90 -10.14 -6.48 -21.04
CA SER A 90 -10.09 -5.61 -19.88
C SER A 90 -8.71 -5.56 -19.22
N ALA A 91 -7.72 -6.27 -19.75
CA ALA A 91 -6.36 -6.26 -19.20
C ALA A 91 -5.76 -4.84 -19.24
N PRO A 92 -4.98 -4.46 -18.22
CA PRO A 92 -4.30 -3.16 -18.25
C PRO A 92 -3.37 -3.03 -19.45
N SER A 93 -3.29 -1.84 -20.01
CA SER A 93 -2.40 -1.50 -21.13
C SER A 93 -1.25 -0.60 -20.72
N GLU A 94 -1.30 -0.04 -19.50
CA GLU A 94 -0.29 0.86 -18.96
C GLU A 94 0.22 0.31 -17.63
N ASN A 95 1.38 0.81 -17.19
CA ASN A 95 2.00 0.41 -15.90
C ASN A 95 2.22 -1.10 -15.79
N LEU A 96 2.54 -1.76 -16.90
CA LEU A 96 2.64 -3.21 -16.97
C LEU A 96 3.72 -3.76 -16.03
N ASP A 97 4.80 -3.03 -15.83
CA ASP A 97 5.87 -3.37 -14.88
C ASP A 97 5.32 -3.50 -13.45
N LEU A 98 4.49 -2.56 -13.03
CA LEU A 98 3.92 -2.55 -11.69
C LEU A 98 2.75 -3.53 -11.56
N TRP A 99 1.95 -3.72 -12.61
CA TRP A 99 0.91 -4.75 -12.61
C TRP A 99 1.52 -6.13 -12.43
N ALA A 100 2.64 -6.41 -13.11
CA ALA A 100 3.36 -7.67 -12.96
C ALA A 100 3.87 -7.86 -11.52
N LYS A 101 4.43 -6.81 -10.91
CA LYS A 101 4.87 -6.86 -9.51
C LYS A 101 3.71 -7.10 -8.54
N ALA A 102 2.59 -6.40 -8.75
CA ALA A 102 1.41 -6.55 -7.90
C ALA A 102 0.86 -7.98 -8.00
N MET A 103 0.74 -8.52 -9.19
CA MET A 103 0.26 -9.88 -9.39
C MET A 103 1.18 -10.91 -8.76
N THR A 104 2.49 -10.74 -8.91
CA THR A 104 3.47 -11.62 -8.27
C THR A 104 3.36 -11.57 -6.75
N ALA A 105 3.27 -10.37 -6.18
CA ALA A 105 3.14 -10.20 -4.74
C ALA A 105 1.85 -10.82 -4.21
N LEU A 106 0.73 -10.59 -4.88
CA LEU A 106 -0.57 -11.14 -4.51
C LEU A 106 -0.64 -12.67 -4.66
N GLY A 107 0.15 -13.22 -5.58
CA GLY A 107 0.24 -14.68 -5.77
C GLY A 107 1.09 -15.39 -4.72
N ARG A 108 1.95 -14.66 -4.01
CA ARG A 108 2.83 -15.23 -2.98
C ARG A 108 2.18 -15.33 -1.62
N VAL A 109 1.15 -14.55 -1.37
CA VAL A 109 0.44 -14.50 -0.08
C VAL A 109 -1.05 -14.62 -0.31
N SER A 110 -1.78 -15.00 0.73
CA SER A 110 -3.24 -15.03 0.71
C SER A 110 -3.75 -13.73 1.34
N VAL A 111 -4.29 -12.84 0.52
CA VAL A 111 -4.75 -11.53 0.98
C VAL A 111 -6.27 -11.54 1.18
N ARG A 112 -6.69 -11.15 2.38
CA ARG A 112 -8.08 -10.87 2.72
C ARG A 112 -8.20 -9.39 3.00
N GLN A 113 -9.23 -8.76 2.45
CA GLN A 113 -9.51 -7.37 2.72
C GLN A 113 -10.12 -7.24 4.11
N GLY A 114 -9.46 -6.48 4.97
CA GLY A 114 -9.99 -6.07 6.26
C GLY A 114 -10.87 -4.85 6.13
N GLN A 115 -11.67 -4.59 7.15
CA GLN A 115 -12.56 -3.45 7.16
C GLN A 115 -11.81 -2.20 7.62
N ALA A 116 -11.68 -1.22 6.73
CA ALA A 116 -11.17 0.10 7.11
C ALA A 116 -12.22 0.81 7.93
N GLY A 117 -11.85 1.24 9.10
CA GLY A 117 -12.71 2.01 9.98
C GLY A 117 -12.06 3.35 10.32
N ALA A 118 -12.72 4.09 11.20
CA ALA A 118 -12.15 5.30 11.79
C ALA A 118 -11.03 4.98 12.79
N GLY A 119 -10.50 3.77 12.75
CA GLY A 119 -9.46 3.30 13.66
C GLY A 119 -8.13 4.02 13.46
N THR A 120 -7.37 4.13 14.53
CA THR A 120 -6.12 4.87 14.57
C THR A 120 -5.06 4.38 13.57
N PRO A 121 -4.87 3.07 13.28
CA PRO A 121 -3.88 2.66 12.29
C PRO A 121 -4.19 3.19 10.88
N THR A 122 -5.45 3.22 10.46
CA THR A 122 -5.84 3.80 9.18
C THR A 122 -5.55 5.29 9.14
N ALA A 123 -5.94 6.02 10.16
CA ALA A 123 -5.70 7.47 10.26
C ALA A 123 -4.21 7.79 10.31
N PHE A 124 -3.45 6.99 11.03
CA PHE A 124 -2.00 7.13 11.11
C PHE A 124 -1.34 6.94 9.74
N ALA A 125 -1.69 5.86 9.03
CA ALA A 125 -1.15 5.60 7.69
C ALA A 125 -1.54 6.71 6.71
N ALA A 126 -2.77 7.21 6.76
CA ALA A 126 -3.22 8.30 5.91
C ALA A 126 -2.44 9.59 6.18
N ALA A 127 -2.19 9.93 7.43
CA ALA A 127 -1.40 11.11 7.79
C ALA A 127 0.05 10.98 7.28
N TRP A 128 0.65 9.82 7.42
CA TRP A 128 2.00 9.59 6.91
C TRP A 128 2.07 9.58 5.39
N ALA A 129 1.02 9.10 4.72
CA ALA A 129 0.93 9.18 3.26
C ALA A 129 0.89 10.65 2.79
N ASP A 130 0.13 11.51 3.48
CA ASP A 130 0.09 12.95 3.18
C ASP A 130 1.46 13.60 3.39
N LEU A 131 2.13 13.30 4.50
CA LEU A 131 3.48 13.80 4.77
C LEU A 131 4.48 13.33 3.72
N ALA A 132 4.37 12.07 3.28
CA ALA A 132 5.23 11.49 2.26
C ALA A 132 5.05 12.21 0.92
N ARG A 133 3.80 12.48 0.53
CA ARG A 133 3.50 13.25 -0.67
C ARG A 133 4.14 14.64 -0.61
N ASP A 134 3.98 15.33 0.50
CA ASP A 134 4.52 16.68 0.67
C ASP A 134 6.04 16.68 0.67
N ARG A 135 6.67 15.69 1.29
CA ARG A 135 8.12 15.53 1.24
C ARG A 135 8.63 15.28 -0.18
N ALA A 136 7.93 14.42 -0.94
CA ALA A 136 8.31 14.16 -2.32
C ALA A 136 8.20 15.42 -3.19
N LYS A 137 7.18 16.25 -2.94
CA LYS A 137 7.02 17.53 -3.62
C LYS A 137 8.24 18.43 -3.40
N ASP A 138 8.71 18.53 -2.18
CA ASP A 138 9.79 19.44 -1.82
C ASP A 138 11.18 18.89 -2.09
N LYS A 139 11.40 17.58 -1.88
CA LYS A 139 12.73 16.97 -1.86
C LYS A 139 12.94 15.84 -2.88
N GLY A 140 11.90 15.45 -3.62
CA GLY A 140 12.00 14.37 -4.61
C GLY A 140 11.63 12.99 -4.07
N ASP A 141 11.77 12.00 -4.94
CA ASP A 141 11.40 10.62 -4.65
C ASP A 141 12.17 10.05 -3.46
N PHE A 142 11.49 9.29 -2.62
CA PHE A 142 12.11 8.67 -1.46
C PHE A 142 11.32 7.46 -0.98
N THR A 143 11.98 6.64 -0.19
CA THR A 143 11.36 5.57 0.62
C THR A 143 12.11 5.54 1.94
N ALA A 144 11.40 5.51 3.05
CA ALA A 144 12.02 5.55 4.38
C ALA A 144 11.18 4.80 5.40
N ALA A 145 11.84 4.13 6.33
CA ALA A 145 11.17 3.51 7.46
C ALA A 145 10.55 4.57 8.36
N ILE A 146 9.36 4.29 8.87
CA ILE A 146 8.73 5.12 9.89
C ILE A 146 9.43 4.83 11.22
N PRO A 147 9.93 5.85 11.92
CA PRO A 147 10.64 5.64 13.18
C PRO A 147 9.77 4.93 14.23
N LYS A 148 10.36 4.03 15.00
CA LYS A 148 9.64 3.29 16.04
C LYS A 148 8.89 4.18 17.06
N PRO A 149 9.46 5.30 17.54
CA PRO A 149 8.70 6.18 18.43
C PRO A 149 7.40 6.71 17.80
N ASN A 150 7.39 6.92 16.50
CA ASN A 150 6.20 7.35 15.78
C ASN A 150 5.21 6.18 15.63
N LEU A 151 5.70 4.97 15.34
CA LEU A 151 4.86 3.79 15.21
C LEU A 151 4.10 3.45 16.49
N ALA A 152 4.65 3.78 17.66
CA ALA A 152 3.96 3.60 18.93
C ALA A 152 2.64 4.36 18.99
N LYS A 153 2.49 5.41 18.18
CA LYS A 153 1.28 6.23 18.10
C LYS A 153 0.26 5.73 17.08
N ALA A 154 0.58 4.66 16.34
CA ALA A 154 -0.32 4.12 15.32
C ALA A 154 -1.57 3.48 15.91
N GLY A 155 -1.54 3.10 17.17
CA GLY A 155 -2.68 2.51 17.86
C GLY A 155 -3.03 1.12 17.35
N VAL A 156 -2.04 0.33 16.97
CA VAL A 156 -2.23 -1.06 16.55
C VAL A 156 -2.83 -1.85 17.71
N PRO A 157 -4.03 -2.47 17.52
CA PRO A 157 -4.70 -3.21 18.59
C PRO A 157 -4.02 -4.53 18.93
#